data_aa5b85af559a7119aa5250d36b64a343
#
_entry.id   aa5b85af559a7119aa5250d36b64a343
#
_cell.length_a   1.000
_cell.length_b   1.000
_cell.length_c   1.000
_cell.angle_alpha   90.00
_cell.angle_beta   90.00
_cell.angle_gamma   90.00
#
_symmetry.space_group_name_H-M   'P 1'
#
loop_
_entity.id
_entity.type
_entity.pdbx_description
1 polymer ?
#
loop_
_entity_poly.entity_id
_entity_poly.type
_entity_poly.pdbx_seq_one_letter_code
_entity_poly.pdbx_strand_id
1 'polypeptide(L)'
;MRTYLDCFACFMDHGLGIARRSGLDETAQREVLNRVAEMLPGFPPDATPPEMSLQINRMIREITGRTDPFAEEKRQSNRLAMKAVPGVRELIARSEDPLLTAIEFAIAGNSIDLGVSSDLDISAALQQLVQDEETRIGAEDPANFALPALRDDLAQAAHGTAGGTGAAGTLLYIADNAGEIVFDMLLIEQLQREYPGMTITAAVRHAPIINDATLSDAEEIGLTELLPVISSGSEA
;
A
#
# COMPACT_ATOMS: atom_id res chain seq x y z
N MET A 1 15.94 11.35 0.95
CA MET A 1 16.42 10.12 0.24
C MET A 1 17.09 10.61 -1.04
N ARG A 2 18.19 10.03 -1.47
CA ARG A 2 18.86 10.39 -2.73
C ARG A 2 18.91 9.18 -3.66
N THR A 3 19.05 9.41 -4.95
CA THR A 3 19.22 8.34 -5.94
C THR A 3 20.65 7.79 -5.87
N TYR A 4 20.78 6.47 -5.89
CA TYR A 4 22.03 5.74 -5.95
C TYR A 4 22.21 5.12 -7.35
N LEU A 5 23.42 4.63 -7.67
CA LEU A 5 23.68 4.01 -8.97
C LEU A 5 22.81 2.76 -9.21
N ASP A 6 22.50 2.01 -8.16
CA ASP A 6 21.60 0.84 -8.23
C ASP A 6 20.18 1.22 -8.70
N CYS A 7 19.74 2.45 -8.42
CA CYS A 7 18.44 2.94 -8.88
C CYS A 7 18.37 3.02 -10.42
N PHE A 8 19.50 3.23 -11.11
CA PHE A 8 19.53 3.30 -12.58
C PHE A 8 19.16 1.97 -13.23
N ALA A 9 19.67 0.85 -12.69
CA ALA A 9 19.28 -0.47 -13.13
C ALA A 9 17.79 -0.72 -12.84
N CYS A 10 17.31 -0.32 -11.65
CA CYS A 10 15.92 -0.40 -11.26
C CYS A 10 15.00 0.40 -12.20
N PHE A 11 15.38 1.61 -12.62
CA PHE A 11 14.59 2.41 -13.57
C PHE A 11 14.48 1.77 -14.96
N MET A 12 15.54 1.09 -15.42
CA MET A 12 15.50 0.34 -16.66
C MET A 12 14.53 -0.85 -16.58
N ASP A 13 14.62 -1.61 -15.49
CA ASP A 13 13.72 -2.75 -15.23
C ASP A 13 12.27 -2.30 -15.07
N HIS A 14 12.03 -1.23 -14.32
CA HIS A 14 10.72 -0.60 -14.16
C HIS A 14 10.12 -0.20 -15.52
N GLY A 15 10.89 0.50 -16.36
CA GLY A 15 10.44 0.90 -17.69
C GLY A 15 10.06 -0.30 -18.57
N LEU A 16 10.88 -1.37 -18.55
CA LEU A 16 10.59 -2.60 -19.30
C LEU A 16 9.35 -3.32 -18.75
N GLY A 17 9.21 -3.39 -17.43
CA GLY A 17 8.06 -3.98 -16.76
C GLY A 17 6.75 -3.32 -17.18
N ILE A 18 6.69 -1.98 -17.17
CA ILE A 18 5.50 -1.23 -17.61
C ILE A 18 5.24 -1.45 -19.10
N ALA A 19 6.27 -1.41 -19.94
CA ALA A 19 6.13 -1.62 -21.38
C ALA A 19 5.50 -2.98 -21.71
N ARG A 20 5.94 -4.04 -21.00
CA ARG A 20 5.37 -5.39 -21.12
C ARG A 20 3.92 -5.46 -20.66
N ARG A 21 3.59 -4.90 -19.49
CA ARG A 21 2.20 -4.82 -18.97
C ARG A 21 1.28 -4.02 -19.88
N SER A 22 1.82 -3.03 -20.57
CA SER A 22 1.09 -2.25 -21.57
C SER A 22 0.81 -3.02 -22.86
N GLY A 23 1.36 -4.23 -23.03
CA GLY A 23 1.17 -5.06 -24.22
C GLY A 23 1.97 -4.58 -25.43
N LEU A 24 3.05 -3.82 -25.22
CA LEU A 24 3.91 -3.36 -26.30
C LEU A 24 4.70 -4.54 -26.90
N ASP A 25 4.91 -4.51 -28.22
CA ASP A 25 5.78 -5.44 -28.88
C ASP A 25 7.28 -5.18 -28.58
N GLU A 26 8.16 -6.06 -28.99
CA GLU A 26 9.60 -5.97 -28.68
C GLU A 26 10.23 -4.67 -29.22
N THR A 27 9.76 -4.17 -30.36
CA THR A 27 10.27 -2.93 -30.94
C THR A 27 9.92 -1.73 -30.07
N ALA A 28 8.66 -1.64 -29.65
CA ALA A 28 8.20 -0.59 -28.74
C ALA A 28 8.78 -0.71 -27.32
N GLN A 29 8.98 -1.93 -26.82
CA GLN A 29 9.70 -2.15 -25.55
C GLN A 29 11.15 -1.63 -25.63
N ARG A 30 11.83 -1.88 -26.71
CA ARG A 30 13.19 -1.35 -26.98
C ARG A 30 13.20 0.17 -27.02
N GLU A 31 12.20 0.80 -27.66
CA GLU A 31 12.06 2.25 -27.69
C GLU A 31 11.90 2.82 -26.27
N VAL A 32 11.06 2.21 -25.44
CA VAL A 32 10.92 2.62 -24.03
C VAL A 32 12.26 2.55 -23.30
N LEU A 33 13.01 1.44 -23.44
CA LEU A 33 14.33 1.30 -22.80
C LEU A 33 15.32 2.38 -23.29
N ASN A 34 15.35 2.67 -24.59
CA ASN A 34 16.21 3.71 -25.13
C ASN A 34 15.85 5.08 -24.53
N ARG A 35 14.56 5.40 -24.45
CA ARG A 35 14.09 6.67 -23.86
C ARG A 35 14.42 6.77 -22.38
N VAL A 36 14.26 5.68 -21.59
CA VAL A 36 14.70 5.65 -20.21
C VAL A 36 16.21 5.90 -20.11
N ALA A 37 17.01 5.19 -20.91
CA ALA A 37 18.47 5.36 -20.92
C ALA A 37 18.91 6.79 -21.27
N GLU A 38 18.21 7.45 -22.21
CA GLU A 38 18.46 8.85 -22.57
C GLU A 38 18.10 9.84 -21.45
N MET A 39 17.11 9.52 -20.61
CA MET A 39 16.70 10.36 -19.48
C MET A 39 17.70 10.30 -18.32
N LEU A 40 18.33 9.13 -18.05
CA LEU A 40 19.16 8.92 -16.87
C LEU A 40 20.28 9.95 -16.69
N PRO A 41 21.06 10.34 -17.73
CA PRO A 41 22.11 11.35 -17.59
C PRO A 41 21.59 12.77 -17.26
N GLY A 42 20.33 13.04 -17.57
CA GLY A 42 19.68 14.33 -17.37
C GLY A 42 19.08 14.52 -15.98
N PHE A 43 19.02 13.48 -15.17
CA PHE A 43 18.43 13.59 -13.83
C PHE A 43 19.33 14.37 -12.88
N PRO A 44 18.76 15.30 -12.07
CA PRO A 44 19.54 16.00 -11.05
C PRO A 44 20.17 15.03 -10.05
N PRO A 45 21.43 15.28 -9.61
CA PRO A 45 22.12 14.38 -8.66
C PRO A 45 21.44 14.25 -7.29
N ASP A 46 20.60 15.22 -6.95
CA ASP A 46 19.82 15.31 -5.71
C ASP A 46 18.36 14.85 -5.87
N ALA A 47 17.93 14.50 -7.10
CA ALA A 47 16.59 13.98 -7.34
C ALA A 47 16.37 12.67 -6.58
N THR A 48 15.16 12.52 -6.06
CA THR A 48 14.75 11.30 -5.36
C THR A 48 14.26 10.23 -6.36
N PRO A 49 14.34 8.92 -6.03
CA PRO A 49 13.83 7.87 -6.88
C PRO A 49 12.35 8.05 -7.29
N PRO A 50 11.41 8.48 -6.41
CA PRO A 50 10.04 8.75 -6.80
C PRO A 50 9.91 9.85 -7.88
N GLU A 51 10.67 10.96 -7.75
CA GLU A 51 10.65 12.04 -8.75
C GLU A 51 11.13 11.59 -10.12
N MET A 52 12.15 10.72 -10.15
CA MET A 52 12.66 10.14 -11.40
C MET A 52 11.67 9.15 -11.99
N SER A 53 11.11 8.25 -11.16
CA SER A 53 10.08 7.29 -11.58
C SER A 53 8.86 7.99 -12.16
N LEU A 54 8.44 9.12 -11.59
CA LEU A 54 7.33 9.92 -12.11
C LEU A 54 7.57 10.37 -13.56
N GLN A 55 8.80 10.87 -13.87
CA GLN A 55 9.13 11.32 -15.22
C GLN A 55 9.15 10.15 -16.20
N ILE A 56 9.68 9.00 -15.79
CA ILE A 56 9.67 7.77 -16.58
C ILE A 56 8.21 7.31 -16.84
N ASN A 57 7.37 7.30 -15.83
CA ASN A 57 5.97 6.92 -15.96
C ASN A 57 5.21 7.86 -16.90
N ARG A 58 5.46 9.16 -16.82
CA ARG A 58 4.86 10.15 -17.77
C ARG A 58 5.27 9.84 -19.21
N MET A 59 6.55 9.64 -19.45
CA MET A 59 7.06 9.28 -20.78
C MET A 59 6.43 7.99 -21.31
N ILE A 60 6.30 6.96 -20.47
CA ILE A 60 5.69 5.69 -20.89
C ILE A 60 4.19 5.84 -21.15
N ARG A 61 3.46 6.63 -20.35
CA ARG A 61 2.04 6.95 -20.63
C ARG A 61 1.86 7.64 -21.99
N GLU A 62 2.77 8.54 -22.35
CA GLU A 62 2.75 9.19 -23.68
C GLU A 62 2.94 8.18 -24.80
N ILE A 63 3.83 7.22 -24.67
CA ILE A 63 4.08 6.17 -25.67
C ILE A 63 2.92 5.19 -25.76
N THR A 64 2.37 4.78 -24.62
CA THR A 64 1.36 3.71 -24.55
C THR A 64 -0.07 4.20 -24.71
N GLY A 65 -0.33 5.49 -24.45
CA GLY A 65 -1.66 6.06 -24.33
C GLY A 65 -2.46 5.53 -23.13
N ARG A 66 -1.83 4.75 -22.22
CA ARG A 66 -2.47 4.18 -21.04
C ARG A 66 -2.20 5.05 -19.82
N THR A 67 -3.26 5.44 -19.13
CA THR A 67 -3.16 6.21 -17.87
C THR A 67 -2.72 5.35 -16.70
N ASP A 68 -3.18 4.08 -16.62
CA ASP A 68 -2.80 3.12 -15.60
C ASP A 68 -2.50 1.74 -16.23
N PRO A 69 -1.21 1.42 -16.45
CA PRO A 69 -0.80 0.11 -16.98
C PRO A 69 -1.06 -1.05 -16.00
N PHE A 70 -1.22 -0.76 -14.71
CA PHE A 70 -1.42 -1.74 -13.63
C PHE A 70 -2.90 -1.92 -13.25
N ALA A 71 -3.83 -1.20 -13.87
CA ALA A 71 -5.23 -1.18 -13.48
C ALA A 71 -5.87 -2.59 -13.36
N GLU A 72 -5.54 -3.52 -14.29
CA GLU A 72 -6.10 -4.88 -14.24
C GLU A 72 -5.47 -5.71 -13.11
N GLU A 73 -4.15 -5.60 -12.91
CA GLU A 73 -3.41 -6.25 -11.82
C GLU A 73 -3.93 -5.78 -10.46
N LYS A 74 -4.12 -4.47 -10.28
CA LYS A 74 -4.69 -3.87 -9.06
C LYS A 74 -6.10 -4.39 -8.78
N ARG A 75 -6.98 -4.37 -9.77
CA ARG A 75 -8.35 -4.92 -9.62
C ARG A 75 -8.34 -6.39 -9.27
N GLN A 76 -7.44 -7.18 -9.86
CA GLN A 76 -7.32 -8.59 -9.52
C GLN A 76 -6.85 -8.78 -8.08
N SER A 77 -5.83 -8.03 -7.64
CA SER A 77 -5.34 -8.06 -6.25
C SER A 77 -6.43 -7.66 -5.26
N ASN A 78 -7.14 -6.57 -5.51
CA ASN A 78 -8.28 -6.14 -4.68
C ASN A 78 -9.35 -7.24 -4.57
N ARG A 79 -9.77 -7.82 -5.70
CA ARG A 79 -10.78 -8.89 -5.73
C ARG A 79 -10.35 -10.15 -4.98
N LEU A 80 -9.07 -10.52 -5.09
CA LEU A 80 -8.55 -11.69 -4.38
C LEU A 80 -8.48 -11.44 -2.88
N ALA A 81 -7.96 -10.27 -2.46
CA ALA A 81 -7.93 -9.90 -1.05
C ALA A 81 -9.34 -9.80 -0.45
N MET A 82 -10.30 -9.23 -1.18
CA MET A 82 -11.71 -9.14 -0.73
C MET A 82 -12.35 -10.52 -0.48
N LYS A 83 -11.95 -11.57 -1.20
CA LYS A 83 -12.43 -12.95 -0.92
C LYS A 83 -11.96 -13.45 0.45
N ALA A 84 -10.81 -13.01 0.93
CA ALA A 84 -10.27 -13.40 2.23
C ALA A 84 -10.91 -12.64 3.42
N VAL A 85 -11.52 -11.48 3.17
CA VAL A 85 -12.07 -10.59 4.20
C VAL A 85 -12.96 -11.30 5.23
N PRO A 86 -13.94 -12.18 4.85
CA PRO A 86 -14.78 -12.83 5.86
C PRO A 86 -13.98 -13.70 6.84
N GLY A 87 -13.02 -14.48 6.32
CA GLY A 87 -12.17 -15.34 7.14
C GLY A 87 -11.23 -14.55 8.04
N VAL A 88 -10.62 -13.49 7.49
CA VAL A 88 -9.71 -12.62 8.26
C VAL A 88 -10.45 -11.88 9.38
N ARG A 89 -11.66 -11.34 9.12
CA ARG A 89 -12.48 -10.73 10.18
C ARG A 89 -12.81 -11.71 11.31
N GLU A 90 -13.08 -12.98 10.98
CA GLU A 90 -13.34 -14.01 11.98
C GLU A 90 -12.09 -14.30 12.83
N LEU A 91 -10.91 -14.37 12.20
CA LEU A 91 -9.64 -14.57 12.90
C LEU A 91 -9.33 -13.39 13.84
N ILE A 92 -9.44 -12.15 13.35
CA ILE A 92 -9.27 -10.95 14.20
C ILE A 92 -10.24 -10.98 15.39
N ALA A 93 -11.52 -11.28 15.15
CA ALA A 93 -12.54 -11.27 16.18
C ALA A 93 -12.37 -12.36 17.26
N ARG A 94 -11.67 -13.47 16.94
CA ARG A 94 -11.39 -14.57 17.86
C ARG A 94 -10.03 -14.47 18.54
N SER A 95 -9.17 -13.56 18.09
CA SER A 95 -7.84 -13.36 18.66
C SER A 95 -7.92 -12.87 20.10
N GLU A 96 -6.92 -13.25 20.90
CA GLU A 96 -6.71 -12.69 22.26
C GLU A 96 -6.32 -11.21 22.19
N ASP A 97 -5.71 -10.78 21.08
CA ASP A 97 -5.33 -9.40 20.80
C ASP A 97 -5.77 -9.00 19.38
N PRO A 98 -7.04 -8.56 19.20
CA PRO A 98 -7.58 -8.23 17.88
C PRO A 98 -6.85 -7.11 17.15
N LEU A 99 -6.32 -6.11 17.87
CA LEU A 99 -5.57 -5.02 17.23
C LEU A 99 -4.22 -5.50 16.70
N LEU A 100 -3.48 -6.28 17.49
CA LEU A 100 -2.22 -6.87 17.04
C LEU A 100 -2.45 -7.74 15.81
N THR A 101 -3.43 -8.63 15.87
CA THR A 101 -3.76 -9.51 14.73
C THR A 101 -4.15 -8.73 13.48
N ALA A 102 -4.91 -7.63 13.62
CA ALA A 102 -5.24 -6.77 12.48
C ALA A 102 -4.00 -6.08 11.89
N ILE A 103 -3.05 -5.64 12.73
CA ILE A 103 -1.76 -5.07 12.30
C ILE A 103 -0.95 -6.13 11.54
N GLU A 104 -0.87 -7.36 12.05
CA GLU A 104 -0.15 -8.46 11.42
C GLU A 104 -0.71 -8.78 10.03
N PHE A 105 -2.04 -8.82 9.89
CA PHE A 105 -2.68 -8.98 8.57
C PHE A 105 -2.40 -7.82 7.62
N ALA A 106 -2.39 -6.58 8.09
CA ALA A 106 -2.05 -5.42 7.27
C ALA A 106 -0.59 -5.50 6.77
N ILE A 107 0.35 -5.86 7.66
CA ILE A 107 1.77 -6.07 7.29
C ILE A 107 1.92 -7.24 6.31
N ALA A 108 1.27 -8.37 6.59
CA ALA A 108 1.32 -9.55 5.74
C ALA A 108 0.73 -9.28 4.35
N GLY A 109 -0.30 -8.43 4.26
CA GLY A 109 -0.93 -8.01 3.01
C GLY A 109 0.04 -7.47 1.98
N ASN A 110 1.08 -6.74 2.43
CA ASN A 110 2.14 -6.23 1.57
C ASN A 110 3.09 -7.33 1.02
N SER A 111 3.16 -8.46 1.71
CA SER A 111 4.06 -9.57 1.32
C SER A 111 3.40 -10.58 0.39
N ILE A 112 2.08 -10.49 0.17
CA ILE A 112 1.32 -11.45 -0.61
C ILE A 112 1.32 -11.04 -2.07
N ASP A 113 2.00 -11.82 -2.91
CA ASP A 113 1.80 -11.76 -4.36
C ASP A 113 0.48 -12.46 -4.73
N LEU A 114 -0.63 -11.73 -4.61
CA LEU A 114 -1.97 -12.22 -4.93
C LEU A 114 -2.17 -12.54 -6.42
N GLY A 115 -1.21 -12.17 -7.28
CA GLY A 115 -1.31 -12.38 -8.73
C GLY A 115 -0.94 -13.79 -9.21
N VAL A 116 -0.25 -14.60 -8.39
CA VAL A 116 0.38 -15.86 -8.84
C VAL A 116 -0.47 -17.10 -8.55
N SER A 117 -1.49 -17.03 -7.70
CA SER A 117 -2.17 -18.22 -7.21
C SER A 117 -3.70 -18.15 -7.38
N SER A 118 -4.21 -18.70 -8.48
CA SER A 118 -5.64 -18.75 -8.76
C SER A 118 -6.43 -19.78 -7.94
N ASP A 119 -5.77 -20.75 -7.26
CA ASP A 119 -6.42 -21.90 -6.59
C ASP A 119 -5.94 -22.13 -5.14
N LEU A 120 -5.13 -21.22 -4.55
CA LEU A 120 -4.73 -21.34 -3.16
C LEU A 120 -5.88 -20.88 -2.24
N ASP A 121 -6.06 -21.61 -1.15
CA ASP A 121 -6.81 -21.12 0.00
C ASP A 121 -6.07 -19.89 0.58
N ILE A 122 -6.49 -18.71 0.11
CA ILE A 122 -5.90 -17.43 0.47
C ILE A 122 -5.92 -17.25 1.99
N SER A 123 -6.97 -17.78 2.66
CA SER A 123 -7.08 -17.73 4.11
C SER A 123 -5.98 -18.56 4.79
N ALA A 124 -5.65 -19.74 4.26
CA ALA A 124 -4.57 -20.56 4.80
C ALA A 124 -3.19 -19.93 4.53
N ALA A 125 -2.98 -19.35 3.36
CA ALA A 125 -1.75 -18.63 3.03
C ALA A 125 -1.56 -17.40 3.94
N LEU A 126 -2.63 -16.64 4.19
CA LEU A 126 -2.63 -15.52 5.12
C LEU A 126 -2.35 -15.97 6.57
N GLN A 127 -2.97 -17.05 7.03
CA GLN A 127 -2.69 -17.60 8.37
C GLN A 127 -1.22 -18.00 8.52
N GLN A 128 -0.63 -18.62 7.51
CA GLN A 128 0.79 -18.99 7.54
C GLN A 128 1.67 -17.73 7.60
N LEU A 129 1.34 -16.70 6.80
CA LEU A 129 2.07 -15.43 6.81
C LEU A 129 1.98 -14.72 8.15
N VAL A 130 0.80 -14.69 8.77
CA VAL A 130 0.63 -14.12 10.12
C VAL A 130 1.45 -14.90 11.15
N GLN A 131 1.45 -16.23 11.08
CA GLN A 131 2.29 -17.07 11.98
C GLN A 131 3.79 -16.80 11.78
N ASP A 132 4.21 -16.56 10.53
CA ASP A 132 5.59 -16.21 10.21
C ASP A 132 5.92 -14.79 10.72
N GLU A 133 4.98 -13.83 10.61
CA GLU A 133 5.12 -12.48 11.15
C GLU A 133 5.12 -12.46 12.68
N GLU A 134 4.24 -13.20 13.36
CA GLU A 134 4.28 -13.38 14.83
C GLU A 134 5.65 -13.86 15.30
N THR A 135 6.23 -14.83 14.58
CA THR A 135 7.56 -15.35 14.87
C THR A 135 8.62 -14.28 14.66
N ARG A 136 8.50 -13.49 13.61
CA ARG A 136 9.42 -12.40 13.25
C ARG A 136 9.34 -11.25 14.25
N ILE A 137 8.13 -10.80 14.58
CA ILE A 137 7.88 -9.74 15.56
C ILE A 137 8.37 -10.16 16.94
N GLY A 138 8.13 -11.42 17.34
CA GLY A 138 8.63 -11.96 18.63
C GLY A 138 10.16 -12.07 18.71
N ALA A 139 10.86 -12.10 17.57
CA ALA A 139 12.31 -12.13 17.46
C ALA A 139 12.94 -10.73 17.28
N GLU A 140 12.16 -9.70 16.94
CA GLU A 140 12.65 -8.35 16.79
C GLU A 140 12.93 -7.65 18.12
N ASP A 141 13.89 -6.72 18.10
CA ASP A 141 14.16 -5.81 19.22
C ASP A 141 12.86 -5.01 19.51
N PRO A 142 12.38 -4.99 20.77
CA PRO A 142 11.21 -4.18 21.18
C PRO A 142 11.31 -2.69 20.80
N ALA A 143 12.53 -2.19 20.51
CA ALA A 143 12.74 -0.84 19.98
C ALA A 143 12.21 -0.67 18.54
N ASN A 144 12.07 -1.75 17.77
CA ASN A 144 11.59 -1.72 16.39
C ASN A 144 10.08 -1.99 16.29
N PHE A 145 9.49 -2.68 17.28
CA PHE A 145 8.06 -2.95 17.34
C PHE A 145 7.49 -2.53 18.70
N ALA A 146 7.15 -1.24 18.80
CA ALA A 146 6.72 -0.62 20.06
C ALA A 146 5.19 -0.59 20.18
N LEU A 147 4.51 -1.76 20.10
CA LEU A 147 3.04 -1.85 20.21
C LEU A 147 2.47 -1.21 21.48
N PRO A 148 3.08 -1.36 22.68
CA PRO A 148 2.57 -0.68 23.87
C PRO A 148 2.56 0.84 23.73
N ALA A 149 3.63 1.43 23.17
CA ALA A 149 3.70 2.87 22.94
C ALA A 149 2.67 3.34 21.90
N LEU A 150 2.47 2.58 20.81
CA LEU A 150 1.42 2.84 19.82
C LEU A 150 0.03 2.86 20.48
N ARG A 151 -0.27 1.89 21.36
CA ARG A 151 -1.55 1.84 22.09
C ARG A 151 -1.76 3.04 23.01
N ASP A 152 -0.71 3.45 23.70
CA ASP A 152 -0.75 4.63 24.58
C ASP A 152 -1.02 5.90 23.76
N ASP A 153 -0.36 6.07 22.62
CA ASP A 153 -0.57 7.20 21.72
C ASP A 153 -2.00 7.22 21.13
N LEU A 154 -2.50 6.05 20.68
CA LEU A 154 -3.87 5.92 20.18
C LEU A 154 -4.91 6.22 21.25
N ALA A 155 -4.71 5.72 22.48
CA ALA A 155 -5.60 6.00 23.60
C ALA A 155 -5.59 7.48 23.98
N GLN A 156 -4.43 8.13 24.00
CA GLN A 156 -4.33 9.57 24.23
C GLN A 156 -5.03 10.38 23.12
N ALA A 157 -4.86 9.99 21.86
CA ALA A 157 -5.54 10.63 20.74
C ALA A 157 -7.07 10.46 20.84
N ALA A 158 -7.55 9.28 21.20
CA ALA A 158 -8.99 9.00 21.32
C ALA A 158 -9.67 9.78 22.47
N HIS A 159 -8.97 10.00 23.57
CA HIS A 159 -9.51 10.70 24.75
C HIS A 159 -9.34 12.22 24.71
N GLY A 160 -8.59 12.76 23.74
CA GLY A 160 -8.17 14.17 23.73
C GLY A 160 -7.12 14.45 24.82
N THR A 161 -6.31 15.49 24.66
CA THR A 161 -5.31 15.85 25.67
C THR A 161 -6.01 16.32 26.95
N ALA A 162 -5.64 15.75 28.09
CA ALA A 162 -6.09 16.19 29.41
C ALA A 162 -5.69 17.67 29.60
N GLY A 163 -6.63 18.60 29.41
CA GLY A 163 -6.42 20.06 29.51
C GLY A 163 -6.66 20.86 28.23
N GLY A 164 -6.95 20.22 27.11
CA GLY A 164 -7.33 20.86 25.84
C GLY A 164 -8.86 20.95 25.65
N THR A 165 -9.29 21.64 24.62
CA THR A 165 -10.70 21.96 24.28
C THR A 165 -11.58 20.77 23.91
N GLY A 166 -11.23 19.53 24.30
CA GLY A 166 -12.07 18.34 24.13
C GLY A 166 -12.25 17.89 22.67
N ALA A 167 -11.42 18.33 21.75
CA ALA A 167 -11.44 17.83 20.38
C ALA A 167 -10.90 16.40 20.32
N ALA A 168 -11.66 15.50 19.67
CA ALA A 168 -11.19 14.16 19.37
C ALA A 168 -9.89 14.21 18.55
N GLY A 169 -8.98 13.29 18.84
CA GLY A 169 -7.74 13.17 18.07
C GLY A 169 -8.01 12.70 16.64
N THR A 170 -7.04 12.96 15.80
CA THR A 170 -7.08 12.58 14.38
C THR A 170 -5.97 11.61 14.05
N LEU A 171 -6.24 10.62 13.22
CA LEU A 171 -5.27 9.69 12.66
C LEU A 171 -5.33 9.77 11.14
N LEU A 172 -4.17 10.00 10.50
CA LEU A 172 -4.00 9.88 9.07
C LEU A 172 -3.39 8.50 8.77
N TYR A 173 -4.16 7.64 8.10
CA TYR A 173 -3.70 6.36 7.62
C TYR A 173 -3.23 6.49 6.16
N ILE A 174 -1.97 6.20 5.89
CA ILE A 174 -1.39 6.29 4.54
C ILE A 174 -1.35 4.88 3.98
N ALA A 175 -2.23 4.58 3.02
CA ALA A 175 -2.28 3.29 2.33
C ALA A 175 -1.23 3.23 1.21
N ASP A 176 -0.76 2.03 0.90
CA ASP A 176 0.24 1.78 -0.12
C ASP A 176 -0.34 1.02 -1.32
N ASN A 177 -0.37 -0.30 -1.34
CA ASN A 177 -0.64 -1.09 -2.53
C ASN A 177 -2.10 -1.55 -2.66
N ALA A 178 -2.56 -1.73 -3.91
CA ALA A 178 -3.78 -2.47 -4.20
C ALA A 178 -3.65 -3.93 -3.72
N GLY A 179 -4.72 -4.46 -3.14
CA GLY A 179 -4.72 -5.74 -2.43
C GLY A 179 -4.37 -5.57 -0.95
N GLU A 180 -3.26 -4.94 -0.61
CA GLU A 180 -2.88 -4.58 0.77
C GLU A 180 -3.94 -3.68 1.43
N ILE A 181 -4.40 -2.65 0.74
CA ILE A 181 -5.44 -1.71 1.21
C ILE A 181 -6.72 -2.39 1.73
N VAL A 182 -6.98 -3.62 1.32
CA VAL A 182 -8.11 -4.44 1.83
C VAL A 182 -7.85 -4.88 3.27
N PHE A 183 -6.64 -5.25 3.60
CA PHE A 183 -6.25 -5.61 4.98
C PHE A 183 -6.07 -4.35 5.84
N ASP A 184 -5.59 -3.25 5.25
CA ASP A 184 -5.61 -1.93 5.89
C ASP A 184 -7.03 -1.52 6.30
N MET A 185 -8.02 -1.78 5.47
CA MET A 185 -9.43 -1.54 5.79
C MET A 185 -9.85 -2.32 7.05
N LEU A 186 -9.43 -3.57 7.20
CA LEU A 186 -9.75 -4.37 8.38
C LEU A 186 -9.05 -3.84 9.64
N LEU A 187 -7.80 -3.37 9.52
CA LEU A 187 -7.10 -2.68 10.61
C LEU A 187 -7.82 -1.38 11.00
N ILE A 188 -8.24 -0.59 10.03
CA ILE A 188 -9.01 0.64 10.26
C ILE A 188 -10.34 0.34 10.97
N GLU A 189 -11.06 -0.70 10.56
CA GLU A 189 -12.27 -1.17 11.25
C GLU A 189 -11.99 -1.51 12.73
N GLN A 190 -10.87 -2.18 13.01
CA GLN A 190 -10.48 -2.52 14.37
C GLN A 190 -10.09 -1.28 15.18
N LEU A 191 -9.35 -0.34 14.59
CA LEU A 191 -9.01 0.94 15.22
C LEU A 191 -10.27 1.75 15.58
N GLN A 192 -11.28 1.80 14.70
CA GLN A 192 -12.55 2.48 14.98
C GLN A 192 -13.33 1.82 16.12
N ARG A 193 -13.23 0.50 16.26
CA ARG A 193 -13.88 -0.24 17.37
C ARG A 193 -13.22 0.02 18.71
N GLU A 194 -11.88 0.01 18.76
CA GLU A 194 -11.15 0.20 20.01
C GLU A 194 -11.05 1.67 20.42
N TYR A 195 -11.03 2.58 19.43
CA TYR A 195 -10.84 4.02 19.64
C TYR A 195 -11.96 4.84 18.99
N PRO A 196 -13.25 4.66 19.40
CA PRO A 196 -14.40 5.28 18.73
C PRO A 196 -14.43 6.80 18.82
N GLY A 197 -13.64 7.41 19.72
CA GLY A 197 -13.50 8.86 19.83
C GLY A 197 -12.55 9.47 18.81
N MET A 198 -11.82 8.66 18.02
CA MET A 198 -10.81 9.15 17.09
C MET A 198 -11.40 9.33 15.69
N THR A 199 -11.02 10.43 15.03
CA THR A 199 -11.34 10.63 13.60
C THR A 199 -10.23 10.08 12.74
N ILE A 200 -10.54 9.07 11.90
CA ILE A 200 -9.58 8.46 10.98
C ILE A 200 -9.84 8.96 9.56
N THR A 201 -8.79 9.33 8.86
CA THR A 201 -8.81 9.66 7.42
C THR A 201 -7.77 8.83 6.72
N ALA A 202 -8.12 8.15 5.64
CA ALA A 202 -7.16 7.44 4.80
C ALA A 202 -6.65 8.34 3.68
N ALA A 203 -5.39 8.19 3.31
CA ALA A 203 -4.77 8.84 2.17
C ALA A 203 -4.26 7.80 1.17
N VAL A 204 -4.54 8.01 -0.12
CA VAL A 204 -4.11 7.18 -1.23
C VAL A 204 -3.37 8.01 -2.27
N ARG A 205 -2.73 7.38 -3.24
CA ARG A 205 -2.04 8.08 -4.32
C ARG A 205 -2.99 8.93 -5.16
N HIS A 206 -2.48 10.09 -5.58
CA HIS A 206 -3.24 11.00 -6.45
C HIS A 206 -3.39 10.46 -7.88
N ALA A 207 -2.33 9.86 -8.40
CA ALA A 207 -2.29 9.32 -9.76
C ALA A 207 -1.71 7.89 -9.73
N PRO A 208 -2.03 7.06 -10.73
CA PRO A 208 -1.49 5.71 -10.82
C PRO A 208 0.04 5.71 -10.87
N ILE A 209 0.66 4.97 -9.98
CA ILE A 209 2.08 4.68 -9.98
C ILE A 209 2.26 3.23 -9.55
N ILE A 210 2.91 2.40 -10.36
CA ILE A 210 2.97 0.95 -10.16
C ILE A 210 1.62 0.37 -9.67
N ASN A 211 1.64 -0.48 -8.65
CA ASN A 211 0.46 -1.09 -8.05
C ASN A 211 -0.10 -0.33 -6.83
N ASP A 212 0.39 0.90 -6.58
CA ASP A 212 -0.09 1.71 -5.45
C ASP A 212 -1.59 2.01 -5.59
N ALA A 213 -2.28 2.00 -4.45
CA ALA A 213 -3.72 2.26 -4.39
C ALA A 213 -4.04 3.72 -4.68
N THR A 214 -5.07 3.94 -5.48
CA THR A 214 -5.65 5.24 -5.81
C THR A 214 -7.07 5.37 -5.23
N LEU A 215 -7.70 6.53 -5.40
CA LEU A 215 -9.08 6.72 -4.95
C LEU A 215 -10.04 5.70 -5.59
N SER A 216 -9.82 5.33 -6.87
CA SER A 216 -10.62 4.31 -7.56
C SER A 216 -10.50 2.93 -6.90
N ASP A 217 -9.32 2.57 -6.40
CA ASP A 217 -9.10 1.31 -5.67
C ASP A 217 -9.82 1.33 -4.32
N ALA A 218 -9.74 2.46 -3.59
CA ALA A 218 -10.44 2.65 -2.32
C ALA A 218 -11.98 2.61 -2.48
N GLU A 219 -12.51 3.16 -3.58
CA GLU A 219 -13.94 3.09 -3.93
C GLU A 219 -14.36 1.64 -4.25
N GLU A 220 -13.54 0.92 -5.05
CA GLU A 220 -13.84 -0.47 -5.46
C GLU A 220 -13.99 -1.41 -4.26
N ILE A 221 -13.17 -1.24 -3.22
CA ILE A 221 -13.22 -2.09 -2.01
C ILE A 221 -14.20 -1.59 -0.93
N GLY A 222 -14.84 -0.44 -1.12
CA GLY A 222 -15.78 0.15 -0.17
C GLY A 222 -15.13 0.93 0.99
N LEU A 223 -13.83 1.23 0.93
CA LEU A 223 -13.15 2.00 1.98
C LEU A 223 -13.74 3.41 2.12
N THR A 224 -14.17 4.02 1.03
CA THR A 224 -14.81 5.35 1.02
C THR A 224 -16.19 5.39 1.71
N GLU A 225 -16.83 4.24 1.90
CA GLU A 225 -18.07 4.10 2.65
C GLU A 225 -17.81 4.02 4.17
N LEU A 226 -16.61 3.56 4.54
CA LEU A 226 -16.21 3.38 5.93
C LEU A 226 -15.70 4.68 6.58
N LEU A 227 -14.90 5.48 5.83
CA LEU A 227 -14.26 6.70 6.34
C LEU A 227 -13.91 7.67 5.19
N PRO A 228 -13.60 8.95 5.52
CA PRO A 228 -13.07 9.88 4.53
C PRO A 228 -11.75 9.37 3.93
N VAL A 229 -11.70 9.32 2.60
CA VAL A 229 -10.47 9.00 1.85
C VAL A 229 -10.05 10.22 1.05
N ILE A 230 -8.81 10.63 1.21
CA ILE A 230 -8.23 11.77 0.49
C ILE A 230 -7.13 11.31 -0.47
N SER A 231 -6.93 12.09 -1.50
CA SER A 231 -5.80 11.95 -2.40
C SER A 231 -4.56 12.64 -1.81
N SER A 232 -3.37 12.06 -2.01
CA SER A 232 -2.10 12.68 -1.59
C SER A 232 -1.85 14.05 -2.23
N GLY A 233 -2.51 14.36 -3.34
CA GLY A 233 -2.33 15.60 -4.08
C GLY A 233 -1.01 15.69 -4.87
N SER A 234 -0.15 14.67 -4.79
CA SER A 234 1.11 14.57 -5.52
C SER A 234 1.05 13.44 -6.54
N GLU A 235 1.57 13.66 -7.73
CA GLU A 235 1.75 12.62 -8.74
C GLU A 235 3.01 11.75 -8.49
N ALA A 236 3.83 12.13 -7.48
CA ALA A 236 5.05 11.40 -7.08
C ALA A 236 4.82 10.64 -5.78
#